data_3c6d67143083da4fb554976b777ac63e
#
_entry.id   3c6d67143083da4fb554976b777ac63e
#
_cell.length_a   1.000
_cell.length_b   1.000
_cell.length_c   1.000
_cell.angle_alpha   90.00
_cell.angle_beta   90.00
_cell.angle_gamma   90.00
#
_symmetry.space_group_name_H-M   'P 1'
#
loop_
_entity.id
_entity.type
_entity.pdbx_description
1 polymer ?
#
loop_
_entity_poly.entity_id
_entity_poly.type
_entity_poly.pdbx_seq_one_letter_code
_entity_poly.pdbx_strand_id
1 'polypeptide(L)'
;MKKVWPVFLVFLAMGFGDVVGPMVGLAKETFALSNFMAQLLPFSGFLMFGLLSVPMGLLQDRKGKKFILMTGLAIALVGLIIPMFAGMYGPSPVITPGDFMKFYVLLASIFLLGAGATTLQVVGNPIMRDVSPEGGYSRNLSFAQAIKAIGSSMGFLLPPLAVAAFGLDWPLLFPIYAGIILITLFSCASMQVAETKDPNAKPATFGSCFSLLFEDKFILKMVLGIFLYVGAEVCFSSGVPMLLRDKFGMTGFGLWISWALFFLPILAGRFAGAMVLKSMSPGKFLVLTTLLSVAGIICVFSGLQALAFAGIVLAGLGFANIFPLIFSITIDYKPERSNEISGLMVTAIVGGAFIPPLMGLVADASGSVTMGFLVPLAALIYIAAVSLGATKKPAGAA
;
A
#
# COMPACT_ATOMS: atom_id res chain seq x y z
N MET A 1 18.70 -20.16 -17.50
CA MET A 1 18.29 -19.44 -16.27
C MET A 1 17.24 -18.40 -16.66
N LYS A 2 16.01 -18.55 -16.18
CA LYS A 2 14.98 -17.52 -16.37
C LYS A 2 15.47 -16.23 -15.71
N LYS A 3 15.43 -15.10 -16.43
CA LYS A 3 15.92 -13.82 -15.89
C LYS A 3 14.91 -13.32 -14.83
N VAL A 4 15.25 -13.42 -13.55
CA VAL A 4 14.41 -12.97 -12.42
C VAL A 4 14.45 -11.43 -12.27
N TRP A 5 15.54 -10.80 -12.73
CA TRP A 5 15.78 -9.37 -12.59
C TRP A 5 14.63 -8.45 -13.08
N PRO A 6 14.04 -8.66 -14.28
CA PRO A 6 12.95 -7.80 -14.73
C PRO A 6 11.74 -7.83 -13.81
N VAL A 7 11.48 -8.97 -13.14
CA VAL A 7 10.36 -9.11 -12.20
C VAL A 7 10.61 -8.27 -10.95
N PHE A 8 11.84 -8.14 -10.49
CA PHE A 8 12.16 -7.24 -9.36
C PHE A 8 11.91 -5.77 -9.72
N LEU A 9 12.16 -5.35 -10.97
CA LEU A 9 11.79 -3.99 -11.42
C LEU A 9 10.27 -3.78 -11.43
N VAL A 10 9.48 -4.82 -11.72
CA VAL A 10 8.02 -4.77 -11.60
C VAL A 10 7.60 -4.50 -10.16
N PHE A 11 8.24 -5.16 -9.18
CA PHE A 11 7.97 -4.89 -7.77
C PHE A 11 8.38 -3.48 -7.34
N LEU A 12 9.50 -2.95 -7.85
CA LEU A 12 9.87 -1.56 -7.64
C LEU A 12 8.77 -0.61 -8.13
N ALA A 13 8.27 -0.85 -9.36
CA ALA A 13 7.20 -0.08 -9.97
C ALA A 13 5.87 -0.17 -9.19
N MET A 14 5.54 -1.33 -8.62
CA MET A 14 4.37 -1.47 -7.73
C MET A 14 4.45 -0.53 -6.53
N GLY A 15 5.66 -0.29 -6.00
CA GLY A 15 5.87 0.62 -4.87
C GLY A 15 5.48 2.06 -5.15
N PHE A 16 5.41 2.46 -6.43
CA PHE A 16 5.00 3.81 -6.80
C PHE A 16 3.53 4.10 -6.51
N GLY A 17 2.68 3.06 -6.44
CA GLY A 17 1.29 3.21 -5.99
C GLY A 17 1.16 3.63 -4.52
N ASP A 18 2.12 3.28 -3.68
CA ASP A 18 2.12 3.58 -2.25
C ASP A 18 2.61 5.01 -1.95
N VAL A 19 3.24 5.67 -2.93
CA VAL A 19 3.79 7.05 -2.81
C VAL A 19 2.70 8.09 -2.58
N VAL A 20 1.47 7.75 -2.89
CA VAL A 20 0.31 8.64 -2.69
C VAL A 20 0.16 9.08 -1.23
N GLY A 21 0.59 8.27 -0.25
CA GLY A 21 0.55 8.64 1.17
C GLY A 21 1.35 9.92 1.47
N PRO A 22 2.68 9.95 1.26
CA PRO A 22 3.47 11.17 1.46
C PRO A 22 3.05 12.35 0.57
N MET A 23 2.51 12.09 -0.61
CA MET A 23 2.01 13.15 -1.50
C MET A 23 0.82 13.92 -0.94
N VAL A 24 0.03 13.35 -0.03
CA VAL A 24 -1.13 14.03 0.59
C VAL A 24 -0.71 15.33 1.27
N GLY A 25 0.33 15.28 2.11
CA GLY A 25 0.83 16.46 2.81
C GLY A 25 1.37 17.53 1.85
N LEU A 26 2.13 17.10 0.84
CA LEU A 26 2.68 17.98 -0.20
C LEU A 26 1.56 18.65 -1.01
N ALA A 27 0.58 17.88 -1.46
CA ALA A 27 -0.54 18.42 -2.23
C ALA A 27 -1.42 19.35 -1.38
N LYS A 28 -1.68 19.01 -0.11
CA LYS A 28 -2.42 19.87 0.81
C LYS A 28 -1.79 21.26 0.88
N GLU A 29 -0.48 21.32 1.03
CA GLU A 29 0.26 22.58 1.13
C GLU A 29 0.28 23.33 -0.21
N THR A 30 0.69 22.64 -1.27
CA THR A 30 0.89 23.23 -2.60
C THR A 30 -0.40 23.80 -3.20
N PHE A 31 -1.52 23.10 -3.02
CA PHE A 31 -2.83 23.50 -3.56
C PHE A 31 -3.72 24.22 -2.55
N ALA A 32 -3.27 24.42 -1.30
CA ALA A 32 -4.06 24.96 -0.20
C ALA A 32 -5.38 24.19 0.06
N LEU A 33 -5.31 22.85 0.15
CA LEU A 33 -6.47 21.97 0.30
C LEU A 33 -6.88 21.78 1.76
N SER A 34 -8.16 21.46 1.98
CA SER A 34 -8.61 20.85 3.24
C SER A 34 -7.99 19.46 3.45
N ASN A 35 -8.02 18.95 4.68
CA ASN A 35 -7.53 17.60 4.95
C ASN A 35 -8.32 16.55 4.16
N PHE A 36 -9.65 16.71 4.07
CA PHE A 36 -10.50 15.81 3.28
C PHE A 36 -10.11 15.82 1.79
N MET A 37 -9.97 17.00 1.18
CA MET A 37 -9.62 17.10 -0.24
C MET A 37 -8.26 16.48 -0.54
N ALA A 38 -7.28 16.68 0.34
CA ALA A 38 -5.95 16.09 0.16
C ALA A 38 -6.00 14.55 0.20
N GLN A 39 -6.88 13.96 1.03
CA GLN A 39 -7.08 12.50 1.12
C GLN A 39 -7.83 11.90 -0.09
N LEU A 40 -8.31 12.72 -1.03
CA LEU A 40 -8.81 12.22 -2.31
C LEU A 40 -7.69 11.64 -3.19
N LEU A 41 -6.42 11.94 -2.92
CA LEU A 41 -5.28 11.31 -3.60
C LEU A 41 -5.24 9.80 -3.32
N PRO A 42 -5.12 9.30 -2.07
CA PRO A 42 -5.20 7.87 -1.81
C PRO A 42 -6.54 7.27 -2.21
N PHE A 43 -7.67 7.98 -2.05
CA PHE A 43 -8.95 7.51 -2.57
C PHE A 43 -8.86 7.16 -4.05
N SER A 44 -8.33 8.08 -4.87
CA SER A 44 -8.20 7.91 -6.32
C SER A 44 -7.35 6.69 -6.69
N GLY A 45 -6.18 6.53 -6.06
CA GLY A 45 -5.25 5.43 -6.36
C GLY A 45 -5.76 4.07 -5.86
N PHE A 46 -6.19 3.99 -4.60
CA PHE A 46 -6.60 2.72 -3.99
C PHE A 46 -7.98 2.24 -4.43
N LEU A 47 -8.84 3.11 -4.96
CA LEU A 47 -10.12 2.72 -5.55
C LEU A 47 -9.93 1.67 -6.65
N MET A 48 -8.85 1.75 -7.40
CA MET A 48 -8.54 0.82 -8.48
C MET A 48 -8.31 -0.61 -7.99
N PHE A 49 -7.86 -0.83 -6.75
CA PHE A 49 -7.76 -2.18 -6.18
C PHE A 49 -9.14 -2.85 -6.07
N GLY A 50 -10.15 -2.11 -5.65
CA GLY A 50 -11.53 -2.64 -5.63
C GLY A 50 -12.10 -2.91 -7.01
N LEU A 51 -11.83 -2.04 -7.97
CA LEU A 51 -12.43 -2.10 -9.30
C LEU A 51 -11.73 -3.08 -10.25
N LEU A 52 -10.39 -3.19 -10.20
CA LEU A 52 -9.61 -3.89 -11.21
C LEU A 52 -9.03 -5.23 -10.75
N SER A 53 -8.91 -5.52 -9.45
CA SER A 53 -8.25 -6.76 -8.99
C SER A 53 -8.87 -8.01 -9.60
N VAL A 54 -10.17 -8.19 -9.49
CA VAL A 54 -10.86 -9.36 -10.05
C VAL A 54 -10.90 -9.32 -11.58
N PRO A 55 -11.31 -8.22 -12.26
CA PRO A 55 -11.27 -8.13 -13.71
C PRO A 55 -9.90 -8.46 -14.32
N MET A 56 -8.80 -7.94 -13.73
CA MET A 56 -7.46 -8.20 -14.23
C MET A 56 -7.01 -9.64 -13.99
N GLY A 57 -7.42 -10.26 -12.89
CA GLY A 57 -7.21 -11.70 -12.66
C GLY A 57 -7.89 -12.56 -13.72
N LEU A 58 -9.17 -12.30 -14.01
CA LEU A 58 -9.92 -12.99 -15.04
C LEU A 58 -9.34 -12.76 -16.45
N LEU A 59 -8.90 -11.54 -16.73
CA LEU A 59 -8.27 -11.20 -18.01
C LEU A 59 -6.90 -11.87 -18.14
N GLN A 60 -6.14 -12.01 -17.04
CA GLN A 60 -4.89 -12.77 -17.00
C GLN A 60 -5.06 -14.22 -17.42
N ASP A 61 -6.11 -14.89 -16.95
CA ASP A 61 -6.42 -16.27 -17.33
C ASP A 61 -6.72 -16.42 -18.84
N ARG A 62 -7.30 -15.38 -19.45
CA ARG A 62 -7.66 -15.36 -20.88
C ARG A 62 -6.53 -14.91 -21.79
N LYS A 63 -5.86 -13.81 -21.45
CA LYS A 63 -4.87 -13.13 -22.30
C LYS A 63 -3.41 -13.45 -21.95
N GLY A 64 -3.19 -14.10 -20.80
CA GLY A 64 -1.87 -14.46 -20.29
C GLY A 64 -1.23 -13.38 -19.42
N LYS A 65 -0.28 -13.83 -18.59
CA LYS A 65 0.40 -12.99 -17.59
C LYS A 65 1.23 -11.87 -18.23
N LYS A 66 1.92 -12.16 -19.35
CA LYS A 66 2.75 -11.16 -20.02
C LYS A 66 1.92 -9.99 -20.55
N PHE A 67 0.75 -10.28 -21.15
CA PHE A 67 -0.15 -9.23 -21.63
C PHE A 67 -0.59 -8.31 -20.50
N ILE A 68 -1.03 -8.86 -19.36
CA ILE A 68 -1.47 -8.09 -18.19
C ILE A 68 -0.33 -7.26 -17.61
N LEU A 69 0.88 -7.84 -17.52
CA LEU A 69 2.08 -7.15 -17.05
C LEU A 69 2.38 -5.90 -17.90
N MET A 70 2.43 -6.06 -19.22
CA MET A 70 2.71 -4.95 -20.14
C MET A 70 1.61 -3.89 -20.09
N THR A 71 0.36 -4.31 -19.99
CA THR A 71 -0.80 -3.40 -19.84
C THR A 71 -0.70 -2.59 -18.55
N GLY A 72 -0.37 -3.22 -17.41
CA GLY A 72 -0.21 -2.53 -16.14
C GLY A 72 0.91 -1.48 -16.17
N LEU A 73 2.07 -1.82 -16.75
CA LEU A 73 3.18 -0.88 -16.93
C LEU A 73 2.80 0.29 -17.86
N ALA A 74 2.09 0.00 -18.97
CA ALA A 74 1.65 1.05 -19.90
C ALA A 74 0.66 2.03 -19.25
N ILE A 75 -0.33 1.52 -18.50
CA ILE A 75 -1.30 2.36 -17.77
C ILE A 75 -0.58 3.22 -16.73
N ALA A 76 0.34 2.64 -15.93
CA ALA A 76 1.12 3.38 -14.96
C ALA A 76 1.96 4.48 -15.61
N LEU A 77 2.60 4.19 -16.75
CA LEU A 77 3.38 5.17 -17.51
C LEU A 77 2.53 6.35 -17.97
N VAL A 78 1.35 6.08 -18.54
CA VAL A 78 0.41 7.14 -18.95
C VAL A 78 0.04 8.01 -17.75
N GLY A 79 -0.29 7.42 -16.60
CA GLY A 79 -0.58 8.15 -15.38
C GLY A 79 0.56 9.08 -14.97
N LEU A 80 1.82 8.63 -15.06
CA LEU A 80 2.99 9.42 -14.66
C LEU A 80 3.35 10.54 -15.66
N ILE A 81 2.99 10.38 -16.93
CA ILE A 81 3.30 11.38 -17.96
C ILE A 81 2.31 12.55 -17.92
N ILE A 82 1.06 12.33 -17.54
CA ILE A 82 -0.01 13.35 -17.54
C ILE A 82 0.39 14.63 -16.76
N PRO A 83 0.91 14.58 -15.52
CA PRO A 83 1.30 15.79 -14.79
C PRO A 83 2.41 16.56 -15.46
N MET A 84 3.32 15.89 -16.18
CA MET A 84 4.42 16.54 -16.89
C MET A 84 3.88 17.42 -18.02
N PHE A 85 2.93 16.91 -18.82
CA PHE A 85 2.29 17.69 -19.90
C PHE A 85 1.32 18.75 -19.36
N ALA A 86 0.82 18.61 -18.15
CA ALA A 86 -0.01 19.61 -17.49
C ALA A 86 0.77 20.75 -16.84
N GLY A 87 2.07 20.86 -17.09
CA GLY A 87 2.92 21.93 -16.58
C GLY A 87 3.15 21.82 -15.06
N MET A 88 3.18 20.58 -14.53
CA MET A 88 3.50 20.32 -13.12
C MET A 88 4.98 19.92 -12.91
N TYR A 89 5.85 20.27 -13.86
CA TYR A 89 7.26 19.98 -13.80
C TYR A 89 8.09 21.22 -14.08
N GLY A 90 9.02 21.55 -13.19
CA GLY A 90 9.89 22.71 -13.34
C GLY A 90 10.43 23.23 -12.01
N PRO A 91 11.05 24.44 -12.02
CA PRO A 91 11.54 25.10 -10.80
C PRO A 91 10.41 25.38 -9.81
N SER A 92 10.72 25.29 -8.53
CA SER A 92 9.76 25.61 -7.45
C SER A 92 9.52 27.14 -7.35
N PRO A 93 8.26 27.62 -7.17
CA PRO A 93 7.00 26.84 -7.16
C PRO A 93 6.44 26.68 -8.58
N VAL A 94 6.16 25.44 -8.97
CA VAL A 94 5.57 25.10 -10.29
C VAL A 94 4.05 25.07 -10.28
N ILE A 95 3.49 24.99 -9.09
CA ILE A 95 2.05 24.95 -8.85
C ILE A 95 1.68 26.12 -7.94
N THR A 96 0.61 26.82 -8.26
CA THR A 96 0.11 27.94 -7.45
C THR A 96 -1.04 27.48 -6.54
N PRO A 97 -1.14 28.01 -5.29
CA PRO A 97 -2.26 27.74 -4.41
C PRO A 97 -3.60 28.00 -5.09
N GLY A 98 -4.56 27.07 -4.97
CA GLY A 98 -5.89 27.20 -5.57
C GLY A 98 -5.98 26.78 -7.04
N ASP A 99 -4.92 26.24 -7.64
CA ASP A 99 -4.98 25.66 -8.99
C ASP A 99 -5.68 24.28 -8.98
N PHE A 100 -7.00 24.32 -8.81
CA PHE A 100 -7.81 23.10 -8.77
C PHE A 100 -7.78 22.30 -10.07
N MET A 101 -7.50 22.93 -11.22
CA MET A 101 -7.38 22.20 -12.48
C MET A 101 -6.19 21.24 -12.44
N LYS A 102 -5.02 21.70 -11.99
CA LYS A 102 -3.85 20.83 -11.78
C LYS A 102 -4.11 19.77 -10.72
N PHE A 103 -4.87 20.10 -9.67
CA PHE A 103 -5.26 19.11 -8.67
C PHE A 103 -6.12 17.98 -9.26
N TYR A 104 -7.12 18.28 -10.10
CA TYR A 104 -7.92 17.26 -10.80
C TYR A 104 -7.08 16.44 -11.78
N VAL A 105 -6.14 17.07 -12.47
CA VAL A 105 -5.17 16.36 -13.31
C VAL A 105 -4.32 15.41 -12.48
N LEU A 106 -3.89 15.82 -11.29
CA LEU A 106 -3.16 14.97 -10.35
C LEU A 106 -4.00 13.78 -9.88
N LEU A 107 -5.28 14.01 -9.55
CA LEU A 107 -6.20 12.91 -9.19
C LEU A 107 -6.34 11.89 -10.33
N ALA A 108 -6.52 12.37 -11.57
CA ALA A 108 -6.60 11.49 -12.74
C ALA A 108 -5.29 10.71 -12.98
N SER A 109 -4.15 11.37 -12.78
CA SER A 109 -2.83 10.74 -12.83
C SER A 109 -2.70 9.60 -11.81
N ILE A 110 -3.04 9.87 -10.54
CA ILE A 110 -2.98 8.90 -9.45
C ILE A 110 -3.98 7.76 -9.65
N PHE A 111 -5.16 8.03 -10.22
CA PHE A 111 -6.13 7.01 -10.59
C PHE A 111 -5.55 6.02 -11.61
N LEU A 112 -4.87 6.51 -12.65
CA LEU A 112 -4.21 5.67 -13.65
C LEU A 112 -2.98 4.95 -13.05
N LEU A 113 -2.19 5.63 -12.22
CA LEU A 113 -1.08 4.99 -11.52
C LEU A 113 -1.58 3.86 -10.62
N GLY A 114 -2.66 4.07 -9.88
CA GLY A 114 -3.33 3.05 -9.07
C GLY A 114 -3.85 1.88 -9.92
N ALA A 115 -4.44 2.15 -11.09
CA ALA A 115 -4.87 1.12 -12.02
C ALA A 115 -3.69 0.25 -12.52
N GLY A 116 -2.58 0.90 -12.87
CA GLY A 116 -1.34 0.22 -13.22
C GLY A 116 -0.79 -0.62 -12.07
N ALA A 117 -0.65 -0.03 -10.87
CA ALA A 117 -0.15 -0.71 -9.68
C ALA A 117 -1.01 -1.92 -9.30
N THR A 118 -2.34 -1.79 -9.34
CA THR A 118 -3.28 -2.90 -9.11
C THR A 118 -3.05 -4.03 -10.11
N THR A 119 -2.96 -3.69 -11.40
CA THR A 119 -2.71 -4.66 -12.48
C THR A 119 -1.38 -5.39 -12.27
N LEU A 120 -0.32 -4.66 -11.90
CA LEU A 120 0.97 -5.24 -11.59
C LEU A 120 0.93 -6.12 -10.33
N GLN A 121 0.17 -5.73 -9.30
CA GLN A 121 0.00 -6.51 -8.08
C GLN A 121 -0.67 -7.87 -8.35
N VAL A 122 -1.69 -7.89 -9.21
CA VAL A 122 -2.40 -9.12 -9.60
C VAL A 122 -1.48 -10.10 -10.32
N VAL A 123 -0.63 -9.60 -11.22
CA VAL A 123 0.20 -10.45 -12.09
C VAL A 123 1.60 -10.74 -11.53
N GLY A 124 2.15 -9.85 -10.70
CA GLY A 124 3.54 -9.90 -10.26
C GLY A 124 3.86 -11.10 -9.36
N ASN A 125 2.98 -11.40 -8.39
CA ASN A 125 3.18 -12.55 -7.50
C ASN A 125 3.18 -13.89 -8.24
N PRO A 126 2.21 -14.18 -9.15
CA PRO A 126 2.26 -15.36 -9.99
C PRO A 126 3.50 -15.44 -10.88
N ILE A 127 3.91 -14.33 -11.50
CA ILE A 127 5.14 -14.33 -12.33
C ILE A 127 6.37 -14.60 -11.47
N MET A 128 6.48 -14.02 -10.27
CA MET A 128 7.59 -14.30 -9.36
C MET A 128 7.67 -15.79 -9.02
N ARG A 129 6.52 -16.44 -8.82
CA ARG A 129 6.47 -17.90 -8.61
C ARG A 129 7.02 -18.66 -9.82
N ASP A 130 6.60 -18.30 -11.04
CA ASP A 130 7.00 -18.99 -12.27
C ASP A 130 8.48 -18.85 -12.61
N VAL A 131 9.12 -17.73 -12.23
CA VAL A 131 10.54 -17.47 -12.49
C VAL A 131 11.45 -17.95 -11.36
N SER A 132 10.90 -18.28 -10.19
CA SER A 132 11.66 -18.76 -9.04
C SER A 132 12.05 -20.23 -9.24
N PRO A 133 13.27 -20.63 -8.82
CA PRO A 133 13.64 -22.05 -8.78
C PRO A 133 12.79 -22.78 -7.74
N GLU A 134 12.71 -24.09 -7.86
CA GLU A 134 12.01 -24.95 -6.91
C GLU A 134 12.52 -24.71 -5.49
N GLY A 135 11.60 -24.52 -4.52
CA GLY A 135 11.91 -24.12 -3.14
C GLY A 135 12.39 -22.68 -2.95
N GLY A 136 12.59 -21.89 -4.02
CA GLY A 136 13.11 -20.52 -3.96
C GLY A 136 12.06 -19.42 -3.94
N TYR A 137 10.78 -19.75 -4.08
CA TYR A 137 9.71 -18.75 -4.23
C TYR A 137 9.59 -17.80 -3.06
N SER A 138 9.49 -18.32 -1.83
CA SER A 138 9.32 -17.49 -0.62
C SER A 138 10.47 -16.50 -0.43
N ARG A 139 11.72 -16.95 -0.68
CA ARG A 139 12.90 -16.09 -0.62
C ARG A 139 12.85 -14.97 -1.66
N ASN A 140 12.56 -15.32 -2.92
CA ASN A 140 12.51 -14.36 -4.01
C ASN A 140 11.34 -13.38 -3.84
N LEU A 141 10.19 -13.83 -3.35
CA LEU A 141 9.04 -12.98 -3.05
C LEU A 141 9.36 -12.00 -1.91
N SER A 142 10.00 -12.46 -0.84
CA SER A 142 10.42 -11.59 0.27
C SER A 142 11.39 -10.52 -0.20
N PHE A 143 12.35 -10.88 -1.06
CA PHE A 143 13.28 -9.92 -1.65
C PHE A 143 12.57 -8.94 -2.59
N ALA A 144 11.62 -9.40 -3.38
CA ALA A 144 10.79 -8.57 -4.25
C ALA A 144 9.96 -7.54 -3.45
N GLN A 145 9.39 -7.95 -2.31
CA GLN A 145 8.66 -7.04 -1.41
C GLN A 145 9.60 -6.00 -0.76
N ALA A 146 10.85 -6.34 -0.48
CA ALA A 146 11.85 -5.37 -0.03
C ALA A 146 12.16 -4.34 -1.13
N ILE A 147 12.27 -4.77 -2.39
CA ILE A 147 12.45 -3.87 -3.53
C ILE A 147 11.20 -2.97 -3.73
N LYS A 148 9.98 -3.52 -3.57
CA LYS A 148 8.75 -2.72 -3.56
C LYS A 148 8.83 -1.62 -2.50
N ALA A 149 9.26 -1.94 -1.29
CA ALA A 149 9.41 -0.98 -0.20
C ALA A 149 10.41 0.15 -0.52
N ILE A 150 11.45 -0.11 -1.33
CA ILE A 150 12.34 0.95 -1.84
C ILE A 150 11.55 1.91 -2.74
N GLY A 151 10.74 1.39 -3.67
CA GLY A 151 9.86 2.20 -4.52
C GLY A 151 8.92 3.08 -3.70
N SER A 152 8.26 2.52 -2.69
CA SER A 152 7.37 3.25 -1.78
C SER A 152 8.11 4.32 -0.97
N SER A 153 9.35 4.05 -0.55
CA SER A 153 10.18 4.99 0.21
C SER A 153 10.59 6.23 -0.59
N MET A 154 10.68 6.13 -1.92
CA MET A 154 11.08 7.24 -2.78
C MET A 154 10.15 8.45 -2.63
N GLY A 155 8.85 8.22 -2.33
CA GLY A 155 7.88 9.30 -2.10
C GLY A 155 8.18 10.16 -0.87
N PHE A 156 8.88 9.61 0.12
CA PHE A 156 9.31 10.36 1.30
C PHE A 156 10.69 11.01 1.11
N LEU A 157 11.57 10.35 0.37
CA LEU A 157 12.99 10.71 0.31
C LEU A 157 13.28 11.69 -0.83
N LEU A 158 12.66 11.51 -2.00
CA LEU A 158 12.95 12.31 -3.19
C LEU A 158 12.42 13.76 -3.13
N PRO A 159 11.21 14.08 -2.61
CA PRO A 159 10.73 15.46 -2.63
C PRO A 159 11.63 16.44 -1.89
N PRO A 160 12.08 16.19 -0.65
CA PRO A 160 13.02 17.09 0.02
C PRO A 160 14.37 17.18 -0.70
N LEU A 161 14.83 16.07 -1.30
CA LEU A 161 16.07 16.04 -2.07
C LEU A 161 15.96 16.87 -3.36
N ALA A 162 14.80 16.82 -4.04
CA ALA A 162 14.55 17.59 -5.26
C ALA A 162 14.70 19.10 -5.01
N VAL A 163 14.13 19.58 -3.91
CA VAL A 163 14.23 20.97 -3.51
C VAL A 163 15.66 21.34 -3.10
N ALA A 164 16.27 20.54 -2.22
CA ALA A 164 17.58 20.86 -1.63
C ALA A 164 18.74 20.78 -2.64
N ALA A 165 18.72 19.79 -3.56
CA ALA A 165 19.84 19.54 -4.48
C ALA A 165 19.66 20.21 -5.83
N PHE A 166 18.43 20.39 -6.32
CA PHE A 166 18.13 20.81 -7.69
C PHE A 166 17.27 22.07 -7.79
N GLY A 167 16.71 22.58 -6.67
CA GLY A 167 15.76 23.69 -6.69
C GLY A 167 14.46 23.38 -7.45
N LEU A 168 14.15 22.08 -7.63
CA LEU A 168 12.96 21.60 -8.33
C LEU A 168 11.88 21.24 -7.31
N ASP A 169 10.61 21.37 -7.73
CA ASP A 169 9.48 21.03 -6.88
C ASP A 169 9.23 19.52 -6.82
N TRP A 170 8.45 19.06 -5.82
CA TRP A 170 8.15 17.64 -5.58
C TRP A 170 7.59 16.86 -6.79
N PRO A 171 6.90 17.45 -7.78
CA PRO A 171 6.49 16.74 -8.99
C PRO A 171 7.64 16.15 -9.83
N LEU A 172 8.91 16.41 -9.46
CA LEU A 172 10.08 15.68 -10.00
C LEU A 172 9.94 14.14 -9.82
N LEU A 173 9.10 13.68 -8.90
CA LEU A 173 8.77 12.26 -8.77
C LEU A 173 8.24 11.64 -10.06
N PHE A 174 7.40 12.36 -10.82
CA PHE A 174 6.74 11.84 -12.02
C PHE A 174 7.73 11.46 -13.13
N PRO A 175 8.65 12.31 -13.58
CA PRO A 175 9.64 11.93 -14.59
C PRO A 175 10.59 10.84 -14.11
N ILE A 176 10.98 10.82 -12.83
CA ILE A 176 11.84 9.77 -12.27
C ILE A 176 11.12 8.42 -12.35
N TYR A 177 9.87 8.36 -11.90
CA TYR A 177 9.08 7.13 -11.94
C TYR A 177 8.75 6.70 -13.37
N ALA A 178 8.43 7.64 -14.27
CA ALA A 178 8.23 7.36 -15.69
C ALA A 178 9.46 6.72 -16.33
N GLY A 179 10.66 7.23 -16.02
CA GLY A 179 11.92 6.65 -16.47
C GLY A 179 12.12 5.21 -15.97
N ILE A 180 11.85 4.95 -14.70
CA ILE A 180 11.95 3.59 -14.12
C ILE A 180 10.91 2.66 -14.75
N ILE A 181 9.67 3.11 -14.96
CA ILE A 181 8.64 2.31 -15.65
C ILE A 181 9.05 2.00 -17.09
N LEU A 182 9.63 2.93 -17.83
CA LEU A 182 10.14 2.71 -19.18
C LEU A 182 11.24 1.63 -19.19
N ILE A 183 12.23 1.73 -18.30
CA ILE A 183 13.29 0.72 -18.15
C ILE A 183 12.66 -0.65 -17.82
N THR A 184 11.67 -0.69 -16.94
CA THR A 184 10.95 -1.91 -16.56
C THR A 184 10.21 -2.50 -17.77
N LEU A 185 9.51 -1.66 -18.54
CA LEU A 185 8.74 -2.05 -19.72
C LEU A 185 9.66 -2.67 -20.78
N PHE A 186 10.78 -2.03 -21.11
CA PHE A 186 11.75 -2.59 -22.05
C PHE A 186 12.38 -3.90 -21.54
N SER A 187 12.69 -3.97 -20.26
CA SER A 187 13.23 -5.18 -19.62
C SER A 187 12.23 -6.35 -19.67
N CYS A 188 10.96 -6.07 -19.41
CA CYS A 188 9.89 -7.09 -19.46
C CYS A 188 9.45 -7.46 -20.86
N ALA A 189 9.60 -6.57 -21.86
CA ALA A 189 9.26 -6.86 -23.25
C ALA A 189 10.07 -8.05 -23.80
N SER A 190 11.35 -8.13 -23.41
CA SER A 190 12.26 -9.23 -23.81
C SER A 190 12.11 -10.49 -22.95
N MET A 191 11.33 -10.47 -21.86
CA MET A 191 11.16 -11.59 -20.94
C MET A 191 10.16 -12.60 -21.48
N GLN A 192 10.52 -13.89 -21.45
CA GLN A 192 9.57 -14.98 -21.65
C GLN A 192 8.94 -15.35 -20.31
N VAL A 193 7.61 -15.22 -20.21
CA VAL A 193 6.82 -15.61 -19.04
C VAL A 193 6.21 -16.98 -19.31
N ALA A 194 6.48 -17.94 -18.43
CA ALA A 194 5.85 -19.25 -18.53
C ALA A 194 4.37 -19.13 -18.11
N GLU A 195 3.47 -19.55 -18.99
CA GLU A 195 2.04 -19.63 -18.73
C GLU A 195 1.73 -20.99 -18.08
N THR A 196 2.05 -21.13 -16.80
CA THR A 196 1.64 -22.32 -16.03
C THR A 196 0.15 -22.20 -15.71
N LYS A 197 -0.67 -22.93 -16.46
CA LYS A 197 -2.08 -23.15 -16.10
C LYS A 197 -2.18 -24.45 -15.33
N ASP A 198 -2.77 -24.43 -14.15
CA ASP A 198 -3.22 -25.66 -13.49
C ASP A 198 -4.53 -26.11 -14.17
N PRO A 199 -4.55 -27.26 -14.88
CA PRO A 199 -5.73 -27.72 -15.60
C PRO A 199 -6.94 -28.00 -14.68
N ASN A 200 -6.70 -28.18 -13.37
CA ASN A 200 -7.71 -28.52 -12.37
C ASN A 200 -8.15 -27.32 -11.52
N ALA A 201 -7.48 -26.17 -11.61
CA ALA A 201 -7.87 -24.98 -10.88
C ALA A 201 -9.16 -24.40 -11.48
N LYS A 202 -10.25 -24.47 -10.74
CA LYS A 202 -11.47 -23.73 -11.09
C LYS A 202 -11.16 -22.24 -11.03
N PRO A 203 -11.38 -21.48 -12.12
CA PRO A 203 -11.15 -20.05 -12.10
C PRO A 203 -12.06 -19.41 -11.04
N ALA A 204 -11.47 -18.57 -10.19
CA ALA A 204 -12.25 -17.75 -9.27
C ALA A 204 -13.19 -16.85 -10.09
N THR A 205 -14.46 -16.78 -9.71
CA THR A 205 -15.44 -15.90 -10.33
C THR A 205 -15.87 -14.84 -9.34
N PHE A 206 -16.41 -13.71 -9.81
CA PHE A 206 -17.01 -12.71 -8.92
C PHE A 206 -18.03 -13.35 -7.95
N GLY A 207 -18.92 -14.18 -8.50
CA GLY A 207 -19.94 -14.87 -7.70
C GLY A 207 -19.36 -15.77 -6.61
N SER A 208 -18.35 -16.58 -6.93
CA SER A 208 -17.73 -17.51 -5.96
C SER A 208 -16.95 -16.79 -4.85
N CYS A 209 -16.32 -15.66 -5.17
CA CYS A 209 -15.65 -14.84 -4.16
C CYS A 209 -16.64 -14.17 -3.22
N PHE A 210 -17.69 -13.52 -3.76
CA PHE A 210 -18.65 -12.82 -2.92
C PHE A 210 -19.54 -13.75 -2.12
N SER A 211 -19.95 -14.93 -2.65
CA SER A 211 -20.71 -15.91 -1.89
C SER A 211 -19.98 -16.34 -0.61
N LEU A 212 -18.64 -16.48 -0.70
CA LEU A 212 -17.81 -16.89 0.43
C LEU A 212 -17.87 -15.90 1.62
N LEU A 213 -18.05 -14.58 1.35
CA LEU A 213 -18.21 -13.59 2.42
C LEU A 213 -19.51 -13.77 3.20
N PHE A 214 -20.57 -14.24 2.54
CA PHE A 214 -21.88 -14.49 3.20
C PHE A 214 -21.94 -15.88 3.84
N GLU A 215 -21.21 -16.85 3.30
CA GLU A 215 -21.15 -18.22 3.81
C GLU A 215 -20.30 -18.34 5.09
N ASP A 216 -19.22 -17.56 5.20
CA ASP A 216 -18.26 -17.71 6.29
C ASP A 216 -17.94 -16.39 7.01
N LYS A 217 -18.52 -16.25 8.21
CA LYS A 217 -18.34 -15.06 9.06
C LYS A 217 -16.87 -14.82 9.48
N PHE A 218 -16.04 -15.86 9.56
CA PHE A 218 -14.64 -15.70 9.90
C PHE A 218 -13.89 -15.05 8.75
N ILE A 219 -14.11 -15.54 7.53
CA ILE A 219 -13.52 -14.97 6.32
C ILE A 219 -13.97 -13.50 6.14
N LEU A 220 -15.27 -13.21 6.32
CA LEU A 220 -15.77 -11.84 6.26
C LEU A 220 -15.05 -10.92 7.25
N LYS A 221 -14.86 -11.34 8.50
CA LYS A 221 -14.15 -10.54 9.52
C LYS A 221 -12.70 -10.32 9.16
N MET A 222 -12.02 -11.30 8.59
CA MET A 222 -10.62 -11.18 8.18
C MET A 222 -10.45 -10.29 6.95
N VAL A 223 -11.35 -10.40 5.96
CA VAL A 223 -11.39 -9.51 4.78
C VAL A 223 -11.63 -8.07 5.20
N LEU A 224 -12.59 -7.83 6.11
CA LEU A 224 -12.80 -6.50 6.68
C LEU A 224 -11.58 -6.04 7.51
N GLY A 225 -10.89 -6.97 8.16
CA GLY A 225 -9.61 -6.71 8.83
C GLY A 225 -8.54 -6.16 7.89
N ILE A 226 -8.38 -6.75 6.68
CA ILE A 226 -7.47 -6.22 5.63
C ILE A 226 -7.93 -4.83 5.15
N PHE A 227 -9.23 -4.66 4.89
CA PHE A 227 -9.80 -3.38 4.48
C PHE A 227 -9.45 -2.26 5.46
N LEU A 228 -9.69 -2.50 6.74
CA LEU A 228 -9.41 -1.53 7.80
C LEU A 228 -7.91 -1.34 8.04
N TYR A 229 -7.12 -2.43 7.94
CA TYR A 229 -5.67 -2.37 8.09
C TYR A 229 -5.03 -1.48 7.03
N VAL A 230 -5.32 -1.73 5.75
CA VAL A 230 -4.74 -0.93 4.66
C VAL A 230 -5.19 0.53 4.76
N GLY A 231 -6.46 0.75 5.12
CA GLY A 231 -6.94 2.10 5.40
C GLY A 231 -6.16 2.78 6.51
N ALA A 232 -5.92 2.09 7.63
CA ALA A 232 -5.13 2.62 8.74
C ALA A 232 -3.66 2.87 8.37
N GLU A 233 -3.03 1.97 7.59
CA GLU A 233 -1.66 2.13 7.10
C GLU A 233 -1.52 3.38 6.23
N VAL A 234 -2.47 3.61 5.31
CA VAL A 234 -2.49 4.80 4.45
C VAL A 234 -2.76 6.07 5.27
N CYS A 235 -3.64 6.01 6.29
CA CYS A 235 -3.83 7.13 7.24
C CYS A 235 -2.53 7.51 7.95
N PHE A 236 -1.72 6.54 8.36
CA PHE A 236 -0.42 6.81 8.97
C PHE A 236 0.58 7.37 7.95
N SER A 237 0.65 6.77 6.77
CA SER A 237 1.53 7.22 5.69
C SER A 237 1.28 8.68 5.29
N SER A 238 0.02 9.11 5.25
CA SER A 238 -0.37 10.48 4.93
C SER A 238 -0.41 11.40 6.15
N GLY A 239 -0.87 10.89 7.28
CA GLY A 239 -1.13 11.67 8.48
C GLY A 239 0.13 12.00 9.28
N VAL A 240 1.12 11.11 9.32
CA VAL A 240 2.37 11.36 10.10
C VAL A 240 3.13 12.57 9.56
N PRO A 241 3.39 12.72 8.23
CA PRO A 241 4.00 13.95 7.71
C PRO A 241 3.21 15.22 8.07
N MET A 242 1.88 15.16 7.97
CA MET A 242 1.00 16.28 8.30
C MET A 242 1.06 16.60 9.80
N LEU A 243 1.05 15.58 10.67
CA LEU A 243 1.19 15.76 12.13
C LEU A 243 2.52 16.40 12.50
N LEU A 244 3.63 15.92 11.92
CA LEU A 244 4.96 16.45 12.18
C LEU A 244 5.07 17.93 11.79
N ARG A 245 4.47 18.30 10.67
CA ARG A 245 4.43 19.69 10.22
C ARG A 245 3.48 20.56 11.06
N ASP A 246 2.22 20.17 11.17
CA ASP A 246 1.16 21.02 11.71
C ASP A 246 1.26 21.16 13.24
N LYS A 247 1.74 20.12 13.94
CA LYS A 247 1.85 20.14 15.41
C LYS A 247 3.25 20.43 15.92
N PHE A 248 4.28 19.97 15.21
CA PHE A 248 5.66 20.08 15.68
C PHE A 248 6.53 21.02 14.83
N GLY A 249 5.95 21.71 13.83
CA GLY A 249 6.63 22.70 13.00
C GLY A 249 7.73 22.13 12.09
N MET A 250 7.72 20.83 11.85
CA MET A 250 8.74 20.15 11.05
C MET A 250 8.45 20.30 9.55
N THR A 251 8.90 21.39 8.96
CA THR A 251 8.90 21.61 7.52
C THR A 251 10.17 21.02 6.88
N GLY A 252 10.25 20.94 5.57
CA GLY A 252 11.44 20.50 4.84
C GLY A 252 11.83 19.03 5.05
N PHE A 253 12.38 18.68 6.21
CA PHE A 253 12.81 17.32 6.54
C PHE A 253 11.70 16.43 7.15
N GLY A 254 10.48 16.94 7.31
CA GLY A 254 9.36 16.20 7.92
C GLY A 254 9.03 14.89 7.23
N LEU A 255 9.19 14.80 5.90
CA LEU A 255 9.02 13.56 5.13
C LEU A 255 10.09 12.52 5.46
N TRP A 256 11.36 12.90 5.58
CA TRP A 256 12.44 11.98 5.97
C TRP A 256 12.26 11.47 7.38
N ILE A 257 11.87 12.36 8.30
CA ILE A 257 11.57 11.98 9.68
C ILE A 257 10.36 11.03 9.72
N SER A 258 9.32 11.30 8.93
CA SER A 258 8.16 10.40 8.81
C SER A 258 8.57 9.01 8.29
N TRP A 259 9.44 8.95 7.29
CA TRP A 259 9.99 7.70 6.80
C TRP A 259 10.77 6.96 7.90
N ALA A 260 11.66 7.66 8.60
CA ALA A 260 12.47 7.08 9.67
C ALA A 260 11.64 6.60 10.87
N LEU A 261 10.56 7.32 11.22
CA LEU A 261 9.73 7.00 12.38
C LEU A 261 8.67 5.93 12.08
N PHE A 262 8.21 5.79 10.83
CA PHE A 262 7.12 4.88 10.49
C PHE A 262 7.54 3.75 9.53
N PHE A 263 8.07 4.08 8.36
CA PHE A 263 8.39 3.07 7.33
C PHE A 263 9.63 2.23 7.67
N LEU A 264 10.66 2.82 8.24
CA LEU A 264 11.85 2.08 8.68
C LEU A 264 11.51 1.07 9.79
N PRO A 265 10.71 1.41 10.82
CA PRO A 265 10.18 0.44 11.77
C PRO A 265 9.32 -0.66 11.14
N ILE A 266 8.48 -0.36 10.14
CA ILE A 266 7.75 -1.40 9.39
C ILE A 266 8.74 -2.38 8.75
N LEU A 267 9.76 -1.88 8.07
CA LEU A 267 10.77 -2.72 7.44
C LEU A 267 11.49 -3.60 8.46
N ALA A 268 11.98 -3.01 9.56
CA ALA A 268 12.61 -3.73 10.65
C ALA A 268 11.68 -4.77 11.30
N GLY A 269 10.42 -4.39 11.52
CA GLY A 269 9.39 -5.28 12.08
C GLY A 269 9.06 -6.48 11.19
N ARG A 270 9.12 -6.34 9.86
CA ARG A 270 8.96 -7.46 8.92
C ARG A 270 10.07 -8.50 9.07
N PHE A 271 11.32 -8.07 9.19
CA PHE A 271 12.45 -8.98 9.45
C PHE A 271 12.33 -9.63 10.82
N ALA A 272 12.06 -8.84 11.88
CA ALA A 272 11.86 -9.36 13.23
C ALA A 272 10.70 -10.36 13.30
N GLY A 273 9.60 -10.10 12.57
CA GLY A 273 8.43 -10.96 12.52
C GLY A 273 8.74 -12.38 12.01
N ALA A 274 9.61 -12.50 11.01
CA ALA A 274 10.04 -13.81 10.52
C ALA A 274 10.80 -14.63 11.59
N MET A 275 11.51 -13.98 12.50
CA MET A 275 12.18 -14.64 13.63
C MET A 275 11.18 -14.99 14.73
N VAL A 276 10.25 -14.10 15.07
CA VAL A 276 9.24 -14.31 16.11
C VAL A 276 8.30 -15.47 15.76
N LEU A 277 7.92 -15.61 14.49
CA LEU A 277 7.07 -16.71 14.01
C LEU A 277 7.69 -18.11 14.13
N LYS A 278 9.00 -18.22 14.43
CA LYS A 278 9.61 -19.52 14.76
C LYS A 278 9.21 -20.03 16.15
N SER A 279 8.81 -19.13 17.06
CA SER A 279 8.52 -19.44 18.46
C SER A 279 7.08 -19.08 18.89
N MET A 280 6.36 -18.30 18.07
CA MET A 280 5.01 -17.81 18.40
C MET A 280 4.02 -18.16 17.30
N SER A 281 2.81 -18.59 17.67
CA SER A 281 1.75 -18.86 16.68
C SER A 281 1.29 -17.57 16.00
N PRO A 282 0.89 -17.65 14.69
CA PRO A 282 0.45 -16.49 13.91
C PRO A 282 -0.67 -15.69 14.58
N GLY A 283 -1.66 -16.36 15.19
CA GLY A 283 -2.77 -15.70 15.88
C GLY A 283 -2.32 -14.91 17.11
N LYS A 284 -1.43 -15.46 17.95
CA LYS A 284 -0.87 -14.72 19.11
C LYS A 284 -0.02 -13.53 18.65
N PHE A 285 0.75 -13.71 17.58
CA PHE A 285 1.57 -12.64 17.03
C PHE A 285 0.71 -11.53 16.43
N LEU A 286 -0.42 -11.85 15.78
CA LEU A 286 -1.37 -10.86 15.29
C LEU A 286 -1.95 -10.02 16.43
N VAL A 287 -2.32 -10.62 17.55
CA VAL A 287 -2.76 -9.87 18.75
C VAL A 287 -1.67 -8.93 19.24
N LEU A 288 -0.45 -9.44 19.42
CA LEU A 288 0.68 -8.64 19.91
C LEU A 288 0.95 -7.42 19.02
N THR A 289 1.07 -7.64 17.70
CA THR A 289 1.37 -6.58 16.74
C THR A 289 0.25 -5.54 16.66
N THR A 290 -1.01 -5.98 16.74
CA THR A 290 -2.14 -5.05 16.73
C THR A 290 -2.21 -4.22 18.02
N LEU A 291 -2.00 -4.84 19.19
CA LEU A 291 -1.95 -4.11 20.47
C LEU A 291 -0.79 -3.10 20.52
N LEU A 292 0.37 -3.47 19.94
CA LEU A 292 1.50 -2.57 19.82
C LEU A 292 1.15 -1.35 18.95
N SER A 293 0.43 -1.55 17.84
CA SER A 293 -0.05 -0.46 17.00
C SER A 293 -1.04 0.44 17.72
N VAL A 294 -2.00 -0.14 18.46
CA VAL A 294 -2.97 0.62 19.28
C VAL A 294 -2.25 1.47 20.32
N ALA A 295 -1.32 0.88 21.08
CA ALA A 295 -0.52 1.59 22.06
C ALA A 295 0.28 2.75 21.42
N GLY A 296 0.87 2.50 20.24
CA GLY A 296 1.56 3.53 19.48
C GLY A 296 0.68 4.72 19.12
N ILE A 297 -0.54 4.46 18.63
CA ILE A 297 -1.50 5.56 18.33
C ILE A 297 -1.89 6.33 19.61
N ILE A 298 -2.15 5.65 20.70
CA ILE A 298 -2.49 6.31 21.98
C ILE A 298 -1.38 7.28 22.39
N CYS A 299 -0.11 6.91 22.22
CA CYS A 299 1.01 7.80 22.49
C CYS A 299 1.01 9.06 21.61
N VAL A 300 0.50 8.99 20.39
CA VAL A 300 0.38 10.16 19.49
C VAL A 300 -0.54 11.24 20.09
N PHE A 301 -1.58 10.84 20.84
CA PHE A 301 -2.51 11.76 21.49
C PHE A 301 -1.94 12.47 22.74
N SER A 302 -0.79 12.06 23.26
CA SER A 302 -0.17 12.65 24.46
C SER A 302 0.15 14.12 24.35
N GLY A 303 0.32 14.66 23.15
CA GLY A 303 0.75 16.04 22.92
C GLY A 303 2.25 16.29 23.08
N LEU A 304 2.99 15.35 23.66
CA LEU A 304 4.44 15.43 23.87
C LEU A 304 5.18 14.87 22.64
N GLN A 305 6.09 15.66 22.07
CA GLN A 305 6.81 15.30 20.84
C GLN A 305 7.54 13.96 20.98
N ALA A 306 8.31 13.78 22.04
CA ALA A 306 9.06 12.56 22.27
C ALA A 306 8.17 11.31 22.37
N LEU A 307 7.02 11.42 23.05
CA LEU A 307 6.08 10.32 23.21
C LEU A 307 5.32 10.04 21.91
N ALA A 308 4.98 11.09 21.14
CA ALA A 308 4.40 10.93 19.81
C ALA A 308 5.36 10.21 18.85
N PHE A 309 6.65 10.56 18.86
CA PHE A 309 7.66 9.90 18.03
C PHE A 309 7.83 8.43 18.42
N ALA A 310 7.97 8.15 19.71
CA ALA A 310 8.00 6.76 20.20
C ALA A 310 6.74 6.00 19.81
N GLY A 311 5.58 6.63 19.88
CA GLY A 311 4.29 6.08 19.45
C GLY A 311 4.24 5.76 17.97
N ILE A 312 4.75 6.61 17.09
CA ILE A 312 4.82 6.37 15.65
C ILE A 312 5.73 5.17 15.35
N VAL A 313 6.89 5.07 16.03
CA VAL A 313 7.81 3.92 15.90
C VAL A 313 7.12 2.63 16.35
N LEU A 314 6.45 2.64 17.51
CA LEU A 314 5.69 1.49 18.02
C LEU A 314 4.58 1.08 17.07
N ALA A 315 3.83 2.06 16.52
CA ALA A 315 2.81 1.79 15.52
C ALA A 315 3.42 1.13 14.28
N GLY A 316 4.54 1.65 13.75
CA GLY A 316 5.23 1.09 12.60
C GLY A 316 5.68 -0.35 12.80
N LEU A 317 6.27 -0.67 13.96
CA LEU A 317 6.62 -2.04 14.34
C LEU A 317 5.41 -2.96 14.40
N GLY A 318 4.30 -2.47 14.93
CA GLY A 318 3.03 -3.20 15.00
C GLY A 318 2.42 -3.42 13.62
N PHE A 319 2.33 -2.38 12.78
CA PHE A 319 1.79 -2.48 11.42
C PHE A 319 2.53 -3.50 10.54
N ALA A 320 3.82 -3.73 10.79
CA ALA A 320 4.70 -4.51 9.93
C ALA A 320 4.14 -5.88 9.52
N ASN A 321 3.47 -6.57 10.45
CA ASN A 321 3.08 -7.97 10.26
C ASN A 321 1.56 -8.21 10.23
N ILE A 322 0.72 -7.20 10.46
CA ILE A 322 -0.75 -7.37 10.52
C ILE A 322 -1.28 -7.92 9.20
N PHE A 323 -0.91 -7.31 8.05
CA PHE A 323 -1.36 -7.76 6.72
C PHE A 323 -0.99 -9.22 6.44
N PRO A 324 0.30 -9.62 6.48
CA PRO A 324 0.69 -10.98 6.16
C PRO A 324 0.11 -12.01 7.14
N LEU A 325 -0.09 -11.65 8.41
CA LEU A 325 -0.70 -12.53 9.40
C LEU A 325 -2.19 -12.76 9.13
N ILE A 326 -2.96 -11.69 8.90
CA ILE A 326 -4.39 -11.84 8.55
C ILE A 326 -4.52 -12.68 7.29
N PHE A 327 -3.69 -12.40 6.27
CA PHE A 327 -3.72 -13.10 4.99
C PHE A 327 -3.41 -14.59 5.15
N SER A 328 -2.32 -14.95 5.83
CA SER A 328 -1.92 -16.35 6.01
C SER A 328 -2.92 -17.12 6.89
N ILE A 329 -3.36 -16.57 8.02
CA ILE A 329 -4.33 -17.21 8.91
C ILE A 329 -5.62 -17.52 8.17
N THR A 330 -6.05 -16.64 7.25
CA THR A 330 -7.31 -16.86 6.53
C THR A 330 -7.16 -17.91 5.42
N ILE A 331 -6.02 -17.95 4.73
CA ILE A 331 -5.73 -19.01 3.74
C ILE A 331 -5.62 -20.37 4.43
N ASP A 332 -4.87 -20.44 5.54
CA ASP A 332 -4.69 -21.69 6.29
C ASP A 332 -5.99 -22.21 6.89
N TYR A 333 -6.97 -21.33 7.12
CA TYR A 333 -8.30 -21.71 7.61
C TYR A 333 -9.13 -22.47 6.57
N LYS A 334 -9.01 -22.14 5.27
CA LYS A 334 -9.73 -22.81 4.17
C LYS A 334 -8.81 -22.92 2.92
N PRO A 335 -7.83 -23.85 2.96
CA PRO A 335 -6.81 -23.96 1.89
C PRO A 335 -7.41 -24.28 0.52
N GLU A 336 -8.51 -25.03 0.47
CA GLU A 336 -9.22 -25.42 -0.75
C GLU A 336 -9.88 -24.23 -1.48
N ARG A 337 -10.08 -23.11 -0.78
CA ARG A 337 -10.65 -21.86 -1.31
C ARG A 337 -9.62 -20.72 -1.36
N SER A 338 -8.32 -21.07 -1.37
CA SER A 338 -7.22 -20.09 -1.28
C SER A 338 -7.23 -19.04 -2.39
N ASN A 339 -7.65 -19.41 -3.62
CA ASN A 339 -7.71 -18.48 -4.75
C ASN A 339 -8.80 -17.41 -4.54
N GLU A 340 -9.99 -17.80 -4.08
CA GLU A 340 -11.08 -16.86 -3.79
C GLU A 340 -10.74 -15.96 -2.60
N ILE A 341 -10.18 -16.55 -1.52
CA ILE A 341 -9.71 -15.80 -0.36
C ILE A 341 -8.66 -14.78 -0.77
N SER A 342 -7.65 -15.17 -1.56
CA SER A 342 -6.63 -14.27 -2.06
C SER A 342 -7.22 -13.12 -2.88
N GLY A 343 -8.17 -13.42 -3.77
CA GLY A 343 -8.87 -12.40 -4.55
C GLY A 343 -9.63 -11.40 -3.68
N LEU A 344 -10.34 -11.87 -2.64
CA LEU A 344 -11.05 -11.03 -1.68
C LEU A 344 -10.09 -10.15 -0.87
N MET A 345 -8.97 -10.72 -0.40
CA MET A 345 -7.96 -9.99 0.35
C MET A 345 -7.30 -8.88 -0.48
N VAL A 346 -7.01 -9.13 -1.77
CA VAL A 346 -6.46 -8.10 -2.66
C VAL A 346 -7.51 -7.03 -2.95
N THR A 347 -8.77 -7.41 -3.15
CA THR A 347 -9.88 -6.45 -3.33
C THR A 347 -10.05 -5.58 -2.08
N ALA A 348 -9.89 -6.15 -0.87
CA ALA A 348 -10.00 -5.43 0.38
C ALA A 348 -8.95 -4.32 0.58
N ILE A 349 -7.85 -4.31 -0.21
CA ILE A 349 -6.87 -3.22 -0.25
C ILE A 349 -7.54 -1.87 -0.57
N VAL A 350 -8.72 -1.89 -1.19
CA VAL A 350 -9.55 -0.70 -1.43
C VAL A 350 -9.89 0.09 -0.15
N GLY A 351 -9.71 -0.48 1.04
CA GLY A 351 -9.79 0.25 2.31
C GLY A 351 -8.88 1.48 2.37
N GLY A 352 -7.74 1.44 1.68
CA GLY A 352 -6.87 2.60 1.46
C GLY A 352 -7.51 3.75 0.69
N ALA A 353 -8.63 3.51 -0.01
CA ALA A 353 -9.42 4.58 -0.62
C ALA A 353 -10.40 5.23 0.38
N PHE A 354 -11.10 4.43 1.17
CA PHE A 354 -12.24 4.93 1.94
C PHE A 354 -11.89 5.45 3.33
N ILE A 355 -10.91 4.85 3.99
CA ILE A 355 -10.58 5.21 5.39
C ILE A 355 -9.83 6.55 5.50
N PRO A 356 -8.84 6.89 4.62
CA PRO A 356 -8.13 8.17 4.73
C PRO A 356 -9.02 9.41 4.54
N PRO A 357 -9.99 9.46 3.63
CA PRO A 357 -10.94 10.57 3.57
C PRO A 357 -11.74 10.77 4.87
N LEU A 358 -12.13 9.67 5.55
CA LEU A 358 -12.78 9.76 6.87
C LEU A 358 -11.84 10.40 7.92
N MET A 359 -10.55 10.02 7.90
CA MET A 359 -9.54 10.69 8.73
C MET A 359 -9.47 12.20 8.42
N GLY A 360 -9.48 12.55 7.12
CA GLY A 360 -9.50 13.95 6.68
C GLY A 360 -10.72 14.71 7.17
N LEU A 361 -11.91 14.13 7.07
CA LEU A 361 -13.16 14.72 7.59
C LEU A 361 -13.10 14.98 9.10
N VAL A 362 -12.60 14.01 9.89
CA VAL A 362 -12.45 14.16 11.34
C VAL A 362 -11.44 15.27 11.67
N ALA A 363 -10.33 15.33 10.92
CA ALA A 363 -9.32 16.36 11.10
C ALA A 363 -9.86 17.77 10.78
N ASP A 364 -10.62 17.91 9.69
CA ASP A 364 -11.24 19.18 9.30
C ASP A 364 -12.32 19.61 10.31
N ALA A 365 -13.20 18.69 10.71
CA ALA A 365 -14.28 18.99 11.68
C ALA A 365 -13.76 19.37 13.07
N SER A 366 -12.63 18.80 13.50
CA SER A 366 -12.01 19.08 14.80
C SER A 366 -10.97 20.20 14.76
N GLY A 367 -10.56 20.67 13.59
CA GLY A 367 -9.44 21.59 13.42
C GLY A 367 -8.07 20.99 13.82
N SER A 368 -7.96 19.66 13.91
CA SER A 368 -6.76 19.00 14.43
C SER A 368 -6.42 17.71 13.66
N VAL A 369 -5.27 17.69 13.01
CA VAL A 369 -4.74 16.47 12.37
C VAL A 369 -4.59 15.32 13.38
N THR A 370 -4.24 15.61 14.63
CA THR A 370 -4.14 14.61 15.69
C THR A 370 -5.47 13.89 15.92
N MET A 371 -6.60 14.61 15.92
CA MET A 371 -7.93 13.99 16.08
C MET A 371 -8.30 13.09 14.91
N GLY A 372 -7.78 13.33 13.71
CA GLY A 372 -7.95 12.44 12.58
C GLY A 372 -7.46 11.02 12.87
N PHE A 373 -6.44 10.85 13.72
CA PHE A 373 -5.92 9.51 14.09
C PHE A 373 -6.90 8.66 14.93
N LEU A 374 -8.05 9.22 15.37
CA LEU A 374 -9.14 8.40 15.92
C LEU A 374 -9.68 7.38 14.91
N VAL A 375 -9.64 7.71 13.60
CA VAL A 375 -10.11 6.82 12.54
C VAL A 375 -9.25 5.56 12.43
N PRO A 376 -7.92 5.62 12.23
CA PRO A 376 -7.08 4.44 12.24
C PRO A 376 -7.03 3.74 13.60
N LEU A 377 -7.22 4.44 14.72
CA LEU A 377 -7.34 3.83 16.04
C LEU A 377 -8.58 2.92 16.11
N ALA A 378 -9.74 3.38 15.66
CA ALA A 378 -10.95 2.57 15.61
C ALA A 378 -10.78 1.34 14.71
N ALA A 379 -10.12 1.50 13.56
CA ALA A 379 -9.79 0.38 12.67
C ALA A 379 -8.91 -0.68 13.36
N LEU A 380 -7.88 -0.26 14.09
CA LEU A 380 -6.99 -1.19 14.82
C LEU A 380 -7.68 -1.83 16.03
N ILE A 381 -8.59 -1.15 16.71
CA ILE A 381 -9.41 -1.75 17.77
C ILE A 381 -10.28 -2.90 17.21
N TYR A 382 -10.88 -2.70 16.03
CA TYR A 382 -11.59 -3.78 15.34
C TYR A 382 -10.67 -4.96 15.05
N ILE A 383 -9.48 -4.72 14.49
CA ILE A 383 -8.52 -5.78 14.18
C ILE A 383 -8.07 -6.51 15.45
N ALA A 384 -7.85 -5.80 16.56
CA ALA A 384 -7.53 -6.39 17.85
C ALA A 384 -8.66 -7.32 18.34
N ALA A 385 -9.90 -6.89 18.23
CA ALA A 385 -11.06 -7.72 18.61
C ALA A 385 -11.17 -9.00 17.75
N VAL A 386 -10.93 -8.88 16.43
CA VAL A 386 -10.96 -10.04 15.52
C VAL A 386 -9.77 -10.97 15.76
N SER A 387 -8.59 -10.43 16.06
CA SER A 387 -7.38 -11.21 16.32
C SER A 387 -7.50 -12.09 17.56
N LEU A 388 -8.22 -11.64 18.60
CA LEU A 388 -8.53 -12.45 19.78
C LEU A 388 -9.37 -13.70 19.43
N GLY A 389 -10.25 -13.58 18.43
CA GLY A 389 -11.01 -14.72 17.88
C GLY A 389 -10.13 -15.70 17.10
N ALA A 390 -9.12 -15.21 16.41
CA ALA A 390 -8.19 -16.01 15.61
C ALA A 390 -7.25 -16.89 16.47
N THR A 391 -7.01 -16.53 17.74
CA THR A 391 -6.21 -17.35 18.66
C THR A 391 -6.94 -18.60 19.14
N LYS A 392 -8.27 -18.63 19.06
CA LYS A 392 -9.11 -19.72 19.61
C LYS A 392 -9.41 -20.83 18.62
N LYS A 393 -9.16 -20.62 17.32
CA LYS A 393 -9.33 -21.66 16.29
C LYS A 393 -7.96 -22.28 15.98
N PRO A 394 -7.77 -23.61 16.17
CA PRO A 394 -6.56 -24.28 15.72
C PRO A 394 -6.51 -24.23 14.19
N ALA A 395 -5.33 -23.92 13.64
CA ALA A 395 -5.04 -24.16 12.25
C ALA A 395 -5.20 -25.67 12.00
N GLY A 396 -6.15 -26.08 11.16
CA GLY A 396 -6.26 -27.48 10.72
C GLY A 396 -7.03 -28.42 11.63
N ALA A 397 -8.20 -28.02 12.15
CA ALA A 397 -9.20 -28.96 12.64
C ALA A 397 -10.32 -29.09 11.60
N ALA A 398 -10.12 -29.94 10.61
CA ALA A 398 -11.12 -30.64 9.82
C ALA A 398 -10.74 -32.09 9.75
#